data_17f126aeb28e04eab7af2223e54ef9fb
#
_entry.id   17f126aeb28e04eab7af2223e54ef9fb
#
_cell.length_a   1.000
_cell.length_b   1.000
_cell.length_c   1.000
_cell.angle_alpha   90.00
_cell.angle_beta   90.00
_cell.angle_gamma   90.00
#
_symmetry.space_group_name_H-M   'P 1'
#
loop_
_entity.id
_entity.type
_entity.pdbx_description
1 polymer ?
#
loop_
_entity_poly.entity_id
_entity_poly.type
_entity_poly.pdbx_seq_one_letter_code
_entity_poly.pdbx_strand_id
1 'polypeptide(L)'
;MKRLLLPLLVLVVPLAQPASAQRSSAASTSTASGNPAADSMQHKVERIQSNAQHPLSSPVTTVITEQEVNAYVASSHVRLPVGVQSVRFSGVPGVISSASRIDFDQLTSGQQSSNPMLGLFRGIHDVTVSAQARGAAGIGEVHVNTVELDGIEVPRFVLQMFVDHYLKPKYPEVGLDTRFRLPARIDSATIGEHKFTVVQK
;
A
#
# COMPACT_ATOMS: atom_id res chain seq x y z
N MET A 1 -2.71 15.41 -13.19
CA MET A 1 -1.53 15.24 -12.35
C MET A 1 -1.95 14.63 -11.01
N LYS A 2 -2.21 13.30 -10.93
CA LYS A 2 -2.78 12.61 -9.75
C LYS A 2 -2.04 11.29 -9.46
N ARG A 3 -0.69 11.31 -9.43
CA ARG A 3 0.12 10.08 -9.32
C ARG A 3 1.12 10.11 -8.16
N LEU A 4 0.78 10.70 -6.97
CA LEU A 4 1.87 11.10 -6.09
C LEU A 4 1.98 10.43 -4.71
N LEU A 5 1.18 9.41 -4.34
CA LEU A 5 1.26 8.83 -2.99
C LEU A 5 1.48 7.31 -2.95
N LEU A 6 1.90 6.74 -4.04
CA LEU A 6 1.72 5.31 -4.26
C LEU A 6 2.91 4.36 -4.00
N PRO A 7 4.19 4.75 -3.93
CA PRO A 7 5.22 3.71 -3.97
C PRO A 7 5.48 2.99 -2.63
N LEU A 8 5.14 3.55 -1.49
CA LEU A 8 5.39 2.86 -0.21
C LEU A 8 4.31 1.81 0.14
N LEU A 9 3.14 1.93 -0.47
CA LEU A 9 2.02 0.98 -0.31
C LEU A 9 1.93 -0.03 -1.48
N VAL A 10 2.73 0.16 -2.51
CA VAL A 10 2.65 -0.52 -3.83
C VAL A 10 2.97 -2.00 -3.77
N LEU A 11 3.59 -2.50 -2.70
CA LEU A 11 3.93 -3.93 -2.65
C LEU A 11 2.73 -4.84 -2.41
N VAL A 12 1.58 -4.30 -1.98
CA VAL A 12 0.39 -5.11 -1.67
C VAL A 12 -0.91 -4.51 -2.21
N VAL A 13 -0.90 -3.23 -2.62
CA VAL A 13 -2.13 -2.56 -3.07
C VAL A 13 -1.88 -1.77 -4.35
N PRO A 14 -2.31 -2.25 -5.51
CA PRO A 14 -2.35 -1.41 -6.70
C PRO A 14 -3.44 -0.34 -6.55
N LEU A 15 -3.02 0.93 -6.47
CA LEU A 15 -3.84 2.12 -6.67
C LEU A 15 -5.12 2.30 -5.82
N ALA A 16 -4.96 2.69 -4.56
CA ALA A 16 -6.03 3.41 -3.88
C ALA A 16 -6.19 4.82 -4.51
N GLN A 17 -7.21 5.03 -5.32
CA GLN A 17 -7.55 6.37 -5.82
C GLN A 17 -8.35 7.10 -4.75
N PRO A 18 -8.01 8.36 -4.38
CA PRO A 18 -8.88 9.15 -3.53
C PRO A 18 -10.20 9.41 -4.27
N ALA A 19 -11.31 9.05 -3.65
CA ALA A 19 -12.63 9.35 -4.16
C ALA A 19 -12.81 10.88 -4.23
N SER A 20 -12.99 11.41 -5.43
CA SER A 20 -13.36 12.82 -5.63
C SER A 20 -14.79 13.01 -5.12
N ALA A 21 -14.96 13.57 -3.94
CA ALA A 21 -16.27 13.95 -3.42
C ALA A 21 -16.81 15.13 -4.24
N GLN A 22 -17.86 14.88 -5.03
CA GLN A 22 -18.76 15.95 -5.50
C GLN A 22 -19.50 16.50 -4.28
N ARG A 23 -19.28 17.78 -4.01
CA ARG A 23 -20.05 18.52 -3.00
C ARG A 23 -21.47 18.65 -3.48
N SER A 24 -22.37 17.85 -2.95
CA SER A 24 -23.80 18.18 -2.88
C SER A 24 -24.08 18.71 -1.49
N SER A 25 -24.38 20.00 -1.41
CA SER A 25 -24.87 20.64 -0.20
C SER A 25 -26.25 20.08 0.15
N ALA A 26 -26.28 19.23 1.17
CA ALA A 26 -27.49 18.96 1.95
C ALA A 26 -27.05 18.80 3.40
N ALA A 27 -27.43 19.74 4.22
CA ALA A 27 -27.27 19.68 5.66
C ALA A 27 -28.07 18.47 6.19
N SER A 28 -27.36 17.44 6.55
CA SER A 28 -27.90 16.33 7.32
C SER A 28 -26.90 16.07 8.43
N THR A 29 -27.27 16.42 9.64
CA THR A 29 -26.64 16.03 10.90
C THR A 29 -26.68 14.49 10.99
N SER A 30 -25.74 13.82 10.34
CA SER A 30 -25.46 12.41 10.61
C SER A 30 -24.23 12.39 11.50
N THR A 31 -24.40 11.96 12.73
CA THR A 31 -23.35 11.49 13.61
C THR A 31 -22.63 10.34 12.90
N ALA A 32 -21.71 10.69 12.02
CA ALA A 32 -20.75 9.75 11.47
C ALA A 32 -19.86 9.33 12.65
N SER A 33 -20.05 8.12 13.13
CA SER A 33 -19.11 7.44 14.03
C SER A 33 -17.84 7.17 13.23
N GLY A 34 -17.07 8.22 12.94
CA GLY A 34 -15.77 8.13 12.28
C GLY A 34 -14.80 7.38 13.19
N ASN A 35 -13.96 6.56 12.60
CA ASN A 35 -12.85 5.95 13.34
C ASN A 35 -11.77 7.01 13.55
N PRO A 36 -11.50 7.49 14.80
CA PRO A 36 -10.57 8.58 15.04
C PRO A 36 -9.15 8.31 14.52
N ALA A 37 -8.73 7.03 14.46
CA ALA A 37 -7.45 6.65 13.91
C ALA A 37 -7.40 6.80 12.37
N ALA A 38 -8.51 6.51 11.68
CA ALA A 38 -8.62 6.72 10.23
C ALA A 38 -8.59 8.22 9.90
N ASP A 39 -9.31 9.04 10.68
CA ASP A 39 -9.34 10.50 10.49
C ASP A 39 -7.95 11.11 10.78
N SER A 40 -7.26 10.64 11.84
CA SER A 40 -5.88 11.05 12.13
C SER A 40 -4.94 10.74 10.96
N MET A 41 -5.04 9.55 10.38
CA MET A 41 -4.24 9.17 9.20
C MET A 41 -4.57 10.06 8.01
N GLN A 42 -5.85 10.33 7.73
CA GLN A 42 -6.27 11.21 6.65
C GLN A 42 -5.63 12.60 6.79
N HIS A 43 -5.67 13.19 7.97
CA HIS A 43 -5.04 14.49 8.22
C HIS A 43 -3.50 14.46 8.05
N LYS A 44 -2.84 13.34 8.42
CA LYS A 44 -1.40 13.18 8.19
C LYS A 44 -1.09 13.10 6.69
N VAL A 45 -1.89 12.35 5.92
CA VAL A 45 -1.76 12.26 4.46
C VAL A 45 -1.93 13.63 3.81
N GLU A 46 -2.97 14.37 4.19
CA GLU A 46 -3.21 15.73 3.68
C GLU A 46 -2.07 16.69 4.01
N ARG A 47 -1.52 16.62 5.23
CA ARG A 47 -0.36 17.42 5.63
C ARG A 47 0.87 17.09 4.80
N ILE A 48 1.17 15.81 4.59
CA ILE A 48 2.29 15.37 3.76
C ILE A 48 2.12 15.88 2.32
N GLN A 49 0.92 15.84 1.78
CA GLN A 49 0.61 16.36 0.43
C GLN A 49 0.74 17.87 0.36
N SER A 50 0.24 18.59 1.34
CA SER A 50 0.35 20.06 1.42
C SER A 50 1.82 20.49 1.53
N ASN A 51 2.62 19.84 2.36
CA ASN A 51 4.04 20.09 2.50
C ASN A 51 4.81 19.86 1.18
N ALA A 52 4.33 18.98 0.31
CA ALA A 52 4.95 18.72 -0.97
C ALA A 52 4.82 19.88 -1.97
N GLN A 53 3.83 20.75 -1.78
CA GLN A 53 3.52 21.85 -2.71
C GLN A 53 4.37 23.10 -2.47
N HIS A 54 4.96 23.24 -1.29
CA HIS A 54 5.74 24.42 -0.91
C HIS A 54 7.13 24.01 -0.40
N PRO A 55 8.17 24.83 -0.62
CA PRO A 55 9.48 24.62 0.02
C PRO A 55 9.33 24.65 1.54
N LEU A 56 9.89 23.65 2.21
CA LEU A 56 9.93 23.60 3.66
C LEU A 56 11.14 24.39 4.17
N SER A 57 10.97 25.23 5.17
CA SER A 57 12.05 25.96 5.82
C SER A 57 12.91 25.08 6.73
N SER A 58 12.37 23.95 7.17
CA SER A 58 13.06 22.95 8.00
C SER A 58 12.44 21.57 7.75
N PRO A 59 13.19 20.48 8.04
CA PRO A 59 12.66 19.14 7.93
C PRO A 59 11.43 18.92 8.81
N VAL A 60 10.41 18.28 8.26
CA VAL A 60 9.17 17.94 8.97
C VAL A 60 9.07 16.43 9.13
N THR A 61 8.94 15.98 10.37
CA THR A 61 8.76 14.55 10.71
C THR A 61 7.29 14.25 10.97
N THR A 62 6.79 13.22 10.32
CA THR A 62 5.45 12.67 10.56
C THR A 62 5.56 11.22 11.00
N VAL A 63 5.01 10.92 12.18
CA VAL A 63 4.93 9.55 12.70
C VAL A 63 3.51 9.04 12.44
N ILE A 64 3.41 7.86 11.85
CA ILE A 64 2.18 7.16 11.51
C ILE A 64 2.19 5.84 12.26
N THR A 65 1.15 5.54 13.02
CA THR A 65 1.05 4.27 13.75
C THR A 65 0.43 3.17 12.90
N GLU A 66 0.73 1.94 13.24
CA GLU A 66 0.10 0.74 12.63
C GLU A 66 -1.42 0.79 12.73
N GLN A 67 -1.94 1.24 13.89
CA GLN A 67 -3.38 1.38 14.10
C GLN A 67 -4.00 2.39 13.12
N GLU A 68 -3.33 3.53 12.88
CA GLU A 68 -3.81 4.55 11.94
C GLU A 68 -3.82 4.02 10.50
N VAL A 69 -2.75 3.32 10.08
CA VAL A 69 -2.69 2.69 8.75
C VAL A 69 -3.84 1.71 8.57
N ASN A 70 -4.02 0.78 9.52
CA ASN A 70 -5.04 -0.26 9.43
C ASN A 70 -6.47 0.30 9.48
N ALA A 71 -6.71 1.29 10.32
CA ALA A 71 -8.01 1.98 10.37
C ALA A 71 -8.30 2.72 9.07
N TYR A 72 -7.30 3.39 8.50
CA TYR A 72 -7.43 4.15 7.26
C TYR A 72 -7.72 3.24 6.06
N VAL A 73 -7.00 2.14 5.93
CA VAL A 73 -7.20 1.18 4.83
C VAL A 73 -8.55 0.47 4.92
N ALA A 74 -9.05 0.24 6.14
CA ALA A 74 -10.38 -0.34 6.37
C ALA A 74 -11.52 0.68 6.23
N SER A 75 -11.22 1.97 6.08
CA SER A 75 -12.22 3.02 5.99
C SER A 75 -12.67 3.29 4.55
N SER A 76 -13.70 4.14 4.38
CA SER A 76 -14.17 4.61 3.08
C SER A 76 -13.22 5.61 2.39
N HIS A 77 -12.17 6.07 3.08
CA HIS A 77 -11.17 6.98 2.49
C HIS A 77 -10.30 6.31 1.42
N VAL A 78 -10.19 4.99 1.50
CA VAL A 78 -9.38 4.18 0.56
C VAL A 78 -10.26 3.18 -0.16
N ARG A 79 -10.11 3.10 -1.48
CA ARG A 79 -10.68 2.00 -2.27
C ARG A 79 -9.60 0.97 -2.49
N LEU A 80 -9.83 -0.23 -1.96
CA LEU A 80 -8.97 -1.36 -2.25
C LEU A 80 -9.07 -1.74 -3.74
N PRO A 81 -7.99 -2.28 -4.32
CA PRO A 81 -8.02 -2.78 -5.70
C PRO A 81 -9.04 -3.88 -5.89
N VAL A 82 -9.48 -4.04 -7.13
CA VAL A 82 -10.36 -5.16 -7.51
C VAL A 82 -9.70 -6.48 -7.14
N GLY A 83 -10.43 -7.33 -6.43
CA GLY A 83 -9.94 -8.61 -5.94
C GLY A 83 -9.37 -8.56 -4.51
N VAL A 84 -8.97 -7.40 -3.98
CA VAL A 84 -8.52 -7.29 -2.59
C VAL A 84 -9.73 -7.05 -1.68
N GLN A 85 -10.08 -8.05 -0.87
CA GLN A 85 -11.23 -7.98 0.03
C GLN A 85 -10.89 -7.32 1.37
N SER A 86 -9.69 -7.58 1.87
CA SER A 86 -9.18 -6.97 3.11
C SER A 86 -7.66 -6.94 3.10
N VAL A 87 -7.08 -6.01 3.85
CA VAL A 87 -5.64 -5.97 4.11
C VAL A 87 -5.38 -5.40 5.49
N ARG A 88 -4.40 -5.97 6.18
CA ARG A 88 -3.89 -5.50 7.47
C ARG A 88 -2.37 -5.46 7.40
N PHE A 89 -1.78 -4.41 7.92
CA PHE A 89 -0.34 -4.21 7.99
C PHE A 89 0.18 -4.34 9.40
N SER A 90 1.41 -4.81 9.53
CA SER A 90 2.19 -4.75 10.76
C SER A 90 3.63 -4.37 10.44
N GLY A 91 4.30 -3.74 11.40
CA GLY A 91 5.67 -3.26 11.23
C GLY A 91 6.56 -3.60 12.41
N VAL A 92 7.74 -4.14 12.11
CA VAL A 92 8.87 -4.23 13.04
C VAL A 92 10.07 -3.51 12.41
N PRO A 93 11.15 -3.20 13.14
CA PRO A 93 12.24 -2.41 12.60
C PRO A 93 12.77 -2.91 11.25
N GLY A 94 12.59 -2.09 10.21
CA GLY A 94 13.04 -2.36 8.84
C GLY A 94 12.18 -3.34 8.04
N VAL A 95 11.17 -3.98 8.64
CA VAL A 95 10.31 -4.97 7.98
C VAL A 95 8.85 -4.57 8.08
N ILE A 96 8.15 -4.65 6.96
CA ILE A 96 6.70 -4.53 6.88
C ILE A 96 6.12 -5.89 6.52
N SER A 97 5.05 -6.27 7.19
CA SER A 97 4.25 -7.44 6.84
C SER A 97 2.82 -7.02 6.53
N SER A 98 2.17 -7.77 5.66
CA SER A 98 0.74 -7.61 5.41
C SER A 98 0.06 -8.96 5.38
N ALA A 99 -1.15 -9.01 5.95
CA ALA A 99 -2.09 -10.12 5.81
C ALA A 99 -3.30 -9.61 5.03
N SER A 100 -3.63 -10.27 3.94
CA SER A 100 -4.69 -9.84 3.03
C SER A 100 -5.51 -11.03 2.55
N ARG A 101 -6.79 -10.79 2.26
CA ARG A 101 -7.65 -11.75 1.59
C ARG A 101 -7.88 -11.30 0.15
N ILE A 102 -7.48 -12.12 -0.81
CA ILE A 102 -7.43 -11.75 -2.22
C ILE A 102 -8.21 -12.75 -3.06
N ASP A 103 -9.13 -12.23 -3.87
CA ASP A 103 -9.79 -12.96 -4.96
C ASP A 103 -8.91 -12.77 -6.22
N PHE A 104 -8.14 -13.79 -6.53
CA PHE A 104 -7.21 -13.75 -7.66
C PHE A 104 -7.93 -13.77 -9.00
N ASP A 105 -9.11 -14.36 -9.10
CA ASP A 105 -9.87 -14.37 -10.36
C ASP A 105 -10.32 -12.95 -10.73
N GLN A 106 -10.72 -12.15 -9.74
CA GLN A 106 -10.99 -10.73 -9.93
C GLN A 106 -9.73 -9.92 -10.18
N LEU A 107 -8.65 -10.18 -9.43
CA LEU A 107 -7.37 -9.46 -9.57
C LEU A 107 -6.77 -9.63 -10.97
N THR A 108 -6.79 -10.84 -11.49
CA THR A 108 -6.29 -11.17 -12.82
C THR A 108 -7.29 -10.86 -13.94
N SER A 109 -8.49 -10.36 -13.60
CA SER A 109 -9.60 -10.09 -14.54
C SER A 109 -10.01 -11.33 -15.33
N GLY A 110 -9.96 -12.51 -14.69
CA GLY A 110 -10.28 -13.79 -15.31
C GLY A 110 -9.26 -14.26 -16.36
N GLN A 111 -8.12 -13.58 -16.49
CA GLN A 111 -7.06 -14.05 -17.41
C GLN A 111 -6.54 -15.40 -16.95
N GLN A 112 -6.66 -16.38 -17.81
CA GLN A 112 -6.15 -17.73 -17.57
C GLN A 112 -4.78 -17.87 -18.22
N SER A 113 -3.84 -18.42 -17.46
CA SER A 113 -2.55 -18.85 -18.01
C SER A 113 -2.59 -20.35 -18.27
N SER A 114 -2.00 -20.77 -19.37
CA SER A 114 -1.75 -22.19 -19.67
C SER A 114 -0.62 -22.77 -18.80
N ASN A 115 0.10 -21.94 -18.06
CA ASN A 115 1.15 -22.39 -17.18
C ASN A 115 0.58 -22.96 -15.87
N PRO A 116 0.78 -24.26 -15.57
CA PRO A 116 0.23 -24.90 -14.37
C PRO A 116 0.69 -24.24 -13.06
N MET A 117 1.91 -23.68 -13.04
CA MET A 117 2.47 -23.01 -11.84
C MET A 117 1.66 -21.77 -11.45
N LEU A 118 1.03 -21.10 -12.42
CA LEU A 118 0.16 -19.95 -12.17
C LEU A 118 -1.25 -20.35 -11.74
N GLY A 119 -1.57 -21.65 -11.79
CA GLY A 119 -2.82 -22.20 -11.26
C GLY A 119 -2.99 -22.03 -9.75
N LEU A 120 -1.90 -21.81 -9.01
CA LEU A 120 -1.93 -21.46 -7.58
C LEU A 120 -2.65 -20.11 -7.31
N PHE A 121 -2.67 -19.22 -8.28
CA PHE A 121 -3.28 -17.89 -8.17
C PHE A 121 -4.69 -17.88 -8.78
N ARG A 122 -5.58 -18.73 -8.25
CA ARG A 122 -7.00 -18.80 -8.61
C ARG A 122 -7.87 -18.88 -7.37
N GLY A 123 -9.05 -18.28 -7.44
CA GLY A 123 -9.97 -18.24 -6.32
C GLY A 123 -9.56 -17.26 -5.23
N ILE A 124 -10.06 -17.48 -4.04
CA ILE A 124 -9.85 -16.59 -2.88
C ILE A 124 -8.85 -17.25 -1.94
N HIS A 125 -7.77 -16.53 -1.64
CA HIS A 125 -6.71 -16.97 -0.72
C HIS A 125 -6.40 -15.94 0.35
N ASP A 126 -5.95 -16.42 1.50
CA ASP A 126 -5.30 -15.60 2.50
C ASP A 126 -3.82 -15.47 2.12
N VAL A 127 -3.37 -14.23 1.93
CA VAL A 127 -2.03 -13.91 1.44
C VAL A 127 -1.27 -13.17 2.53
N THR A 128 -0.14 -13.73 2.96
CA THR A 128 0.80 -13.05 3.86
C THR A 128 2.05 -12.66 3.08
N VAL A 129 2.45 -11.40 3.20
CA VAL A 129 3.68 -10.88 2.58
C VAL A 129 4.57 -10.30 3.67
N SER A 130 5.86 -10.64 3.64
CA SER A 130 6.90 -9.99 4.44
C SER A 130 7.91 -9.34 3.52
N ALA A 131 8.27 -8.09 3.79
CA ALA A 131 9.21 -7.34 2.98
C ALA A 131 10.10 -6.43 3.83
N GLN A 132 11.36 -6.33 3.48
CA GLN A 132 12.23 -5.27 3.97
C GLN A 132 11.93 -3.99 3.19
N ALA A 133 11.80 -2.86 3.89
CA ALA A 133 11.56 -1.58 3.25
C ALA A 133 12.27 -0.45 3.99
N ARG A 134 12.87 0.44 3.21
CA ARG A 134 13.55 1.64 3.72
C ARG A 134 13.46 2.78 2.72
N GLY A 135 13.57 3.99 3.22
CA GLY A 135 13.67 5.19 2.41
C GLY A 135 14.79 6.09 2.89
N ALA A 136 15.68 6.50 2.00
CA ALA A 136 16.76 7.41 2.30
C ALA A 136 17.10 8.29 1.09
N ALA A 137 17.45 9.55 1.33
CA ALA A 137 17.82 10.51 0.29
C ALA A 137 16.82 10.58 -0.89
N GLY A 138 15.53 10.53 -0.56
CA GLY A 138 14.45 10.58 -1.55
C GLY A 138 14.25 9.31 -2.37
N ILE A 139 14.94 8.22 -2.03
CA ILE A 139 14.82 6.92 -2.70
C ILE A 139 14.23 5.90 -1.72
N GLY A 140 13.19 5.22 -2.15
CA GLY A 140 12.62 4.06 -1.48
C GLY A 140 13.14 2.76 -2.08
N GLU A 141 13.40 1.79 -1.22
CA GLU A 141 13.80 0.44 -1.60
C GLU A 141 12.92 -0.57 -0.86
N VAL A 142 12.42 -1.54 -1.58
CA VAL A 142 11.63 -2.64 -1.05
C VAL A 142 12.15 -3.95 -1.60
N HIS A 143 12.31 -4.92 -0.71
CA HIS A 143 12.69 -6.28 -1.03
C HIS A 143 11.69 -7.24 -0.39
N VAL A 144 10.97 -8.01 -1.21
CA VAL A 144 10.05 -9.05 -0.72
C VAL A 144 10.85 -10.24 -0.22
N ASN A 145 10.70 -10.53 1.07
CA ASN A 145 11.33 -11.70 1.71
C ASN A 145 10.55 -12.96 1.38
N THR A 146 9.28 -13.00 1.80
CA THR A 146 8.39 -14.16 1.66
C THR A 146 6.99 -13.74 1.24
N VAL A 147 6.33 -14.62 0.51
CA VAL A 147 4.89 -14.56 0.25
C VAL A 147 4.31 -15.93 0.52
N GLU A 148 3.25 -15.97 1.32
CA GLU A 148 2.53 -17.21 1.62
C GLU A 148 1.10 -17.10 1.08
N LEU A 149 0.61 -18.21 0.54
CA LEU A 149 -0.80 -18.43 0.19
C LEU A 149 -1.35 -19.50 1.13
N ASP A 150 -2.37 -19.14 1.93
CA ASP A 150 -2.99 -20.03 2.93
C ASP A 150 -1.96 -20.69 3.86
N GLY A 151 -0.92 -19.92 4.24
CA GLY A 151 0.15 -20.38 5.13
C GLY A 151 1.25 -21.23 4.45
N ILE A 152 1.20 -21.36 3.12
CA ILE A 152 2.22 -22.08 2.34
C ILE A 152 3.09 -21.08 1.59
N GLU A 153 4.40 -21.12 1.83
CA GLU A 153 5.34 -20.22 1.15
C GLU A 153 5.39 -20.52 -0.36
N VAL A 154 5.21 -19.48 -1.16
CA VAL A 154 5.28 -19.55 -2.62
C VAL A 154 6.74 -19.34 -3.06
N PRO A 155 7.32 -20.28 -3.84
CA PRO A 155 8.68 -20.13 -4.34
C PRO A 155 8.86 -18.82 -5.14
N ARG A 156 10.00 -18.14 -4.92
CA ARG A 156 10.27 -16.82 -5.52
C ARG A 156 10.13 -16.80 -7.05
N PHE A 157 10.53 -17.87 -7.74
CA PHE A 157 10.40 -17.94 -9.19
C PHE A 157 8.94 -17.97 -9.65
N VAL A 158 8.04 -18.61 -8.87
CA VAL A 158 6.59 -18.64 -9.16
C VAL A 158 5.99 -17.24 -8.93
N LEU A 159 6.41 -16.56 -7.87
CA LEU A 159 6.03 -15.17 -7.62
C LEU A 159 6.49 -14.24 -8.74
N GLN A 160 7.73 -14.43 -9.23
CA GLN A 160 8.25 -13.65 -10.35
C GLN A 160 7.41 -13.86 -11.60
N MET A 161 7.05 -15.11 -11.92
CA MET A 161 6.16 -15.41 -13.05
C MET A 161 4.79 -14.74 -12.89
N PHE A 162 4.22 -14.75 -11.69
CA PHE A 162 2.95 -14.08 -11.42
C PHE A 162 3.06 -12.56 -11.62
N VAL A 163 4.09 -11.94 -11.07
CA VAL A 163 4.36 -10.50 -11.22
C VAL A 163 4.51 -10.13 -12.69
N ASP A 164 5.34 -10.87 -13.42
CA ASP A 164 5.64 -10.59 -14.84
C ASP A 164 4.40 -10.76 -15.73
N HIS A 165 3.58 -11.77 -15.46
CA HIS A 165 2.44 -12.10 -16.28
C HIS A 165 1.20 -11.24 -15.98
N TYR A 166 0.90 -10.99 -14.70
CA TYR A 166 -0.35 -10.35 -14.29
C TYR A 166 -0.21 -8.91 -13.81
N LEU A 167 0.89 -8.58 -13.12
CA LEU A 167 1.04 -7.27 -12.50
C LEU A 167 1.78 -6.27 -13.38
N LYS A 168 2.93 -6.62 -13.96
CA LYS A 168 3.73 -5.71 -14.79
C LYS A 168 3.00 -5.13 -16.00
N PRO A 169 2.11 -5.86 -16.69
CA PRO A 169 1.34 -5.26 -17.79
C PRO A 169 0.46 -4.10 -17.37
N LYS A 170 -0.02 -4.11 -16.11
CA LYS A 170 -0.84 -3.03 -15.53
C LYS A 170 0.01 -2.02 -14.75
N TYR A 171 1.08 -2.50 -14.13
CA TYR A 171 1.94 -1.76 -13.19
C TYR A 171 3.42 -2.07 -13.47
N PRO A 172 4.05 -1.42 -14.47
CA PRO A 172 5.39 -1.80 -14.94
C PRO A 172 6.49 -1.69 -13.86
N GLU A 173 6.27 -0.84 -12.85
CA GLU A 173 7.23 -0.60 -11.78
C GLU A 173 7.12 -1.59 -10.61
N VAL A 174 6.14 -2.51 -10.65
CA VAL A 174 5.95 -3.50 -9.60
C VAL A 174 6.92 -4.66 -9.77
N GLY A 175 7.54 -5.08 -8.67
CA GLY A 175 8.47 -6.20 -8.64
C GLY A 175 8.68 -6.74 -7.24
N LEU A 176 9.38 -7.87 -7.13
CA LEU A 176 9.79 -8.43 -5.84
C LEU A 176 10.94 -7.64 -5.20
N ASP A 177 11.73 -6.98 -6.05
CA ASP A 177 12.75 -6.00 -5.68
C ASP A 177 12.43 -4.71 -6.41
N THR A 178 12.16 -3.64 -5.67
CA THR A 178 11.75 -2.38 -6.27
C THR A 178 12.52 -1.23 -5.66
N ARG A 179 13.00 -0.34 -6.54
CA ARG A 179 13.62 0.92 -6.17
C ARG A 179 12.89 2.06 -6.86
N PHE A 180 12.46 3.07 -6.11
CA PHE A 180 11.64 4.16 -6.63
C PHE A 180 11.93 5.49 -5.93
N ARG A 181 11.52 6.59 -6.55
CA ARG A 181 11.58 7.90 -5.91
C ARG A 181 10.46 8.03 -4.89
N LEU A 182 10.81 8.45 -3.67
CA LEU A 182 9.82 8.78 -2.65
C LEU A 182 9.02 10.01 -3.10
N PRO A 183 7.67 9.94 -3.02
CA PRO A 183 6.81 11.04 -3.42
C PRO A 183 6.79 12.16 -2.38
N ALA A 184 6.09 13.24 -2.69
CA ALA A 184 5.72 14.29 -1.73
C ALA A 184 6.92 14.88 -0.96
N ARG A 185 8.10 14.99 -1.62
CA ARG A 185 9.33 15.53 -1.01
C ARG A 185 9.79 14.74 0.23
N ILE A 186 9.40 13.49 0.35
CA ILE A 186 9.89 12.60 1.40
C ILE A 186 11.37 12.35 1.15
N ASP A 187 12.20 12.73 2.13
CA ASP A 187 13.63 12.46 2.12
C ASP A 187 13.95 11.10 2.69
N SER A 188 13.28 10.73 3.78
CA SER A 188 13.46 9.41 4.39
C SER A 188 12.15 8.83 4.90
N ALA A 189 12.09 7.49 4.90
CA ALA A 189 10.98 6.71 5.43
C ALA A 189 11.55 5.49 6.15
N THR A 190 11.18 5.30 7.42
CA THR A 190 11.66 4.20 8.25
C THR A 190 10.50 3.45 8.88
N ILE A 191 10.64 2.13 8.97
CA ILE A 191 9.72 1.25 9.66
C ILE A 191 10.32 0.95 11.02
N GLY A 192 9.56 1.23 12.08
CA GLY A 192 9.87 0.87 13.45
C GLY A 192 8.84 -0.08 14.02
N GLU A 193 8.94 -0.36 15.30
CA GLU A 193 7.95 -1.19 16.01
C GLU A 193 6.58 -0.51 15.98
N HIS A 194 5.61 -1.14 15.30
CA HIS A 194 4.22 -0.66 15.13
C HIS A 194 4.07 0.79 14.64
N LYS A 195 5.05 1.32 13.91
CA LYS A 195 5.04 2.70 13.40
C LYS A 195 5.86 2.90 12.14
N PHE A 196 5.48 3.91 11.38
CA PHE A 196 6.23 4.45 10.25
C PHE A 196 6.63 5.89 10.56
N THR A 197 7.86 6.24 10.24
CA THR A 197 8.34 7.61 10.37
C THR A 197 8.74 8.13 9.00
N VAL A 198 8.16 9.26 8.61
CA VAL A 198 8.41 9.95 7.35
C VAL A 198 9.04 11.30 7.64
N VAL A 199 10.11 11.64 6.95
CA VAL A 199 10.76 12.95 7.03
C VAL A 199 10.70 13.61 5.65
N GLN A 200 10.16 14.84 5.59
CA GLN A 200 10.11 15.67 4.39
C GLN A 200 11.13 16.81 4.50
N LYS A 201 11.73 17.20 3.38
CA LYS A 201 12.67 18.34 3.27
C LYS A 201 12.28 19.28 2.15
#